data_794716080583919beefb7de2e0c509ac
#
_entry.id   794716080583919beefb7de2e0c509ac
#
_cell.length_a   1.000
_cell.length_b   1.000
_cell.length_c   1.000
_cell.angle_alpha   90.00
_cell.angle_beta   90.00
_cell.angle_gamma   90.00
#
_symmetry.space_group_name_H-M   'P 1'
#
loop_
_entity.id
_entity.type
_entity.pdbx_description
1 polymer ?
#
loop_
_entity_poly.entity_id
_entity_poly.type
_entity_poly.pdbx_seq_one_letter_code
_entity_poly.pdbx_strand_id
1 'polypeptide(L)'
;VTPSPATDPGDPASYAARVARHVPGLRDLHVMAGILLAEHVPDQGRVLILGAGGGLELQAFSRAHPGWHFDGVDPSPTMIAQARRLLGSDTANITFHQGYIDDAPEGPFDGAACLLTLHFLRHDERLRTLRAVHRRLSPGAPFIAAHHSFPAGGDGEPDLWLRRNAAWLVAGGMDEAQALAGIETMKERLPVLSPAEDERLLIEAGFHDVQLFYAALTFKGWVARA
;
A
#
# COMPACT_ATOMS: atom_id res chain seq x y z
N VAL A 1 16.50 0.86 -8.98
CA VAL A 1 17.09 0.77 -7.63
C VAL A 1 16.61 -0.54 -7.04
N THR A 2 17.50 -1.52 -6.94
CA THR A 2 17.24 -2.80 -6.28
C THR A 2 16.91 -2.53 -4.82
N PRO A 3 15.76 -2.99 -4.29
CA PRO A 3 15.53 -2.98 -2.86
C PRO A 3 16.67 -3.76 -2.18
N SER A 4 17.19 -3.20 -1.10
CA SER A 4 18.14 -3.90 -0.20
C SER A 4 17.61 -5.30 0.10
N PRO A 5 18.49 -6.33 0.22
CA PRO A 5 18.05 -7.68 0.51
C PRO A 5 17.17 -7.64 1.73
N ALA A 6 15.90 -7.96 1.52
CA ALA A 6 14.96 -8.15 2.59
C ALA A 6 15.59 -9.16 3.54
N THR A 7 15.73 -8.81 4.81
CA THR A 7 15.86 -9.80 5.87
C THR A 7 14.94 -10.95 5.51
N ASP A 8 15.46 -12.17 5.49
CA ASP A 8 14.71 -13.40 5.24
C ASP A 8 13.28 -13.20 5.75
N PRO A 9 12.27 -13.27 4.90
CA PRO A 9 10.90 -13.10 5.35
C PRO A 9 10.53 -14.32 6.16
N GLY A 10 10.94 -14.34 7.42
CA GLY A 10 10.66 -15.40 8.37
C GLY A 10 9.21 -15.91 8.29
N ASP A 11 8.80 -16.72 9.24
CA ASP A 11 7.43 -17.17 9.37
C ASP A 11 6.41 -16.06 9.03
N PRO A 12 5.39 -16.32 8.17
CA PRO A 12 4.35 -15.36 7.78
C PRO A 12 3.72 -14.62 8.95
N ALA A 13 3.52 -15.29 10.09
CA ALA A 13 2.96 -14.66 11.29
C ALA A 13 3.91 -13.61 11.87
N SER A 14 5.21 -13.83 11.83
CA SER A 14 6.22 -12.86 12.29
C SER A 14 6.29 -11.63 11.38
N TYR A 15 6.13 -11.82 10.07
CA TYR A 15 6.03 -10.71 9.10
C TYR A 15 4.79 -9.87 9.36
N ALA A 16 3.61 -10.50 9.47
CA ALA A 16 2.35 -9.82 9.74
C ALA A 16 2.41 -9.02 11.05
N ALA A 17 2.92 -9.62 12.13
CA ALA A 17 3.09 -8.97 13.41
C ALA A 17 4.08 -7.78 13.35
N ARG A 18 5.14 -7.89 12.55
CA ARG A 18 6.09 -6.80 12.32
C ARG A 18 5.44 -5.63 11.59
N VAL A 19 4.76 -5.87 10.47
CA VAL A 19 4.08 -4.80 9.70
C VAL A 19 2.98 -4.15 10.54
N ALA A 20 2.20 -4.93 11.29
CA ALA A 20 1.15 -4.41 12.17
C ALA A 20 1.69 -3.50 13.28
N ARG A 21 2.91 -3.73 13.78
CA ARG A 21 3.55 -2.82 14.74
C ARG A 21 4.02 -1.51 14.10
N HIS A 22 4.41 -1.54 12.82
CA HIS A 22 4.89 -0.34 12.11
C HIS A 22 3.76 0.59 11.67
N VAL A 23 2.59 0.04 11.32
CA VAL A 23 1.48 0.80 10.74
C VAL A 23 0.34 0.89 11.77
N PRO A 24 0.08 2.06 12.35
CA PRO A 24 -1.00 2.22 13.32
C PRO A 24 -2.35 1.86 12.69
N GLY A 25 -3.10 0.92 13.31
CA GLY A 25 -4.41 0.50 12.80
C GLY A 25 -4.36 -0.27 11.46
N LEU A 26 -3.28 -0.99 11.14
CA LEU A 26 -3.14 -1.72 9.87
C LEU A 26 -4.35 -2.62 9.56
N ARG A 27 -4.85 -3.34 10.57
CA ARG A 27 -6.04 -4.19 10.40
C ARG A 27 -7.25 -3.37 10.00
N ASP A 28 -7.46 -2.24 10.65
CA ASP A 28 -8.60 -1.37 10.39
C ASP A 28 -8.46 -0.67 9.03
N LEU A 29 -7.22 -0.30 8.63
CA LEU A 29 -6.93 0.18 7.28
C LEU A 29 -7.38 -0.83 6.22
N HIS A 30 -7.07 -2.12 6.37
CA HIS A 30 -7.50 -3.15 5.43
C HIS A 30 -9.04 -3.30 5.42
N VAL A 31 -9.69 -3.26 6.58
CA VAL A 31 -11.17 -3.33 6.68
C VAL A 31 -11.80 -2.13 5.98
N MET A 32 -11.34 -0.91 6.28
CA MET A 32 -11.86 0.30 5.64
C MET A 32 -11.64 0.29 4.13
N ALA A 33 -10.44 -0.11 3.67
CA ALA A 33 -10.14 -0.24 2.25
C ALA A 33 -11.07 -1.24 1.55
N GLY A 34 -11.34 -2.39 2.17
CA GLY A 34 -12.28 -3.38 1.67
C GLY A 34 -13.71 -2.86 1.56
N ILE A 35 -14.18 -2.10 2.57
CA ILE A 35 -15.50 -1.44 2.56
C ILE A 35 -15.60 -0.46 1.39
N LEU A 36 -14.60 0.41 1.22
CA LEU A 36 -14.58 1.41 0.15
C LEU A 36 -14.52 0.79 -1.26
N LEU A 37 -13.79 -0.32 -1.42
CA LEU A 37 -13.82 -1.09 -2.66
C LEU A 37 -15.22 -1.67 -2.93
N ALA A 38 -15.85 -2.25 -1.90
CA ALA A 38 -17.14 -2.93 -2.00
C ALA A 38 -18.32 -2.00 -2.32
N GLU A 39 -18.15 -0.67 -2.19
CA GLU A 39 -19.17 0.28 -2.64
C GLU A 39 -19.46 0.18 -4.14
N HIS A 40 -18.50 -0.30 -4.95
CA HIS A 40 -18.60 -0.32 -6.41
C HIS A 40 -18.14 -1.63 -7.06
N VAL A 41 -17.26 -2.39 -6.40
CA VAL A 41 -16.81 -3.69 -6.93
C VAL A 41 -17.95 -4.70 -6.80
N PRO A 42 -18.44 -5.31 -7.89
CA PRO A 42 -19.52 -6.29 -7.83
C PRO A 42 -19.09 -7.60 -7.13
N ASP A 43 -20.04 -8.44 -6.76
CA ASP A 43 -19.81 -9.69 -6.01
C ASP A 43 -18.78 -10.65 -6.66
N GLN A 44 -18.69 -10.64 -7.98
CA GLN A 44 -17.69 -11.40 -8.76
C GLN A 44 -16.68 -10.48 -9.43
N GLY A 45 -16.43 -9.32 -8.82
CA GLY A 45 -15.57 -8.28 -9.38
C GLY A 45 -14.10 -8.65 -9.40
N ARG A 46 -13.37 -7.94 -10.25
CA ARG A 46 -11.95 -8.14 -10.48
C ARG A 46 -11.16 -6.96 -9.91
N VAL A 47 -10.24 -7.23 -8.97
CA VAL A 47 -9.50 -6.21 -8.22
C VAL A 47 -8.00 -6.33 -8.47
N LEU A 48 -7.37 -5.20 -8.82
CA LEU A 48 -5.92 -5.10 -8.97
C LEU A 48 -5.29 -4.69 -7.63
N ILE A 49 -4.30 -5.46 -7.16
CA ILE A 49 -3.50 -5.15 -5.98
C ILE A 49 -2.06 -4.86 -6.40
N LEU A 50 -1.66 -3.60 -6.36
CA LEU A 50 -0.31 -3.18 -6.68
C LEU A 50 0.57 -3.11 -5.43
N GLY A 51 1.72 -3.79 -5.46
CA GLY A 51 2.56 -3.99 -4.28
C GLY A 51 1.97 -5.06 -3.37
N ALA A 52 1.48 -6.17 -3.96
CA ALA A 52 0.81 -7.27 -3.25
C ALA A 52 1.67 -7.91 -2.13
N GLY A 53 2.96 -7.65 -2.14
CA GLY A 53 3.90 -7.87 -1.05
C GLY A 53 3.74 -9.20 -0.34
N GLY A 54 3.61 -9.16 0.99
CA GLY A 54 3.39 -10.33 1.82
C GLY A 54 1.95 -10.85 1.86
N GLY A 55 1.01 -10.27 1.11
CA GLY A 55 -0.36 -10.74 0.93
C GLY A 55 -1.34 -10.39 2.05
N LEU A 56 -1.01 -9.45 2.94
CA LEU A 56 -1.87 -9.12 4.09
C LEU A 56 -3.21 -8.53 3.66
N GLU A 57 -3.21 -7.57 2.73
CA GLU A 57 -4.41 -6.99 2.16
C GLU A 57 -5.20 -8.02 1.33
N LEU A 58 -4.52 -8.85 0.54
CA LEU A 58 -5.14 -9.95 -0.20
C LEU A 58 -5.88 -10.92 0.73
N GLN A 59 -5.26 -11.28 1.87
CA GLN A 59 -5.90 -12.12 2.87
C GLN A 59 -7.14 -11.45 3.47
N ALA A 60 -7.05 -10.16 3.79
CA ALA A 60 -8.17 -9.41 4.35
C ALA A 60 -9.35 -9.33 3.36
N PHE A 61 -9.05 -8.96 2.11
CA PHE A 61 -10.09 -8.77 1.08
C PHE A 61 -10.70 -10.10 0.61
N SER A 62 -9.90 -11.14 0.37
CA SER A 62 -10.42 -12.44 -0.07
C SER A 62 -11.32 -13.11 0.97
N ARG A 63 -11.03 -12.93 2.26
CA ARG A 63 -11.90 -13.41 3.34
C ARG A 63 -13.20 -12.63 3.46
N ALA A 64 -13.16 -11.30 3.28
CA ALA A 64 -14.34 -10.45 3.34
C ALA A 64 -15.22 -10.60 2.10
N HIS A 65 -14.61 -10.81 0.93
CA HIS A 65 -15.26 -10.87 -0.38
C HIS A 65 -14.79 -12.10 -1.17
N PRO A 66 -15.23 -13.30 -0.80
CA PRO A 66 -14.74 -14.56 -1.38
C PRO A 66 -15.08 -14.75 -2.87
N GLY A 67 -15.99 -13.95 -3.40
CA GLY A 67 -16.34 -13.94 -4.82
C GLY A 67 -15.42 -13.07 -5.69
N TRP A 68 -14.62 -12.19 -5.11
CA TRP A 68 -13.73 -11.34 -5.88
C TRP A 68 -12.54 -12.12 -6.46
N HIS A 69 -12.07 -11.67 -7.62
CA HIS A 69 -10.86 -12.17 -8.26
C HIS A 69 -9.76 -11.12 -8.16
N PHE A 70 -8.57 -11.53 -7.75
CA PHE A 70 -7.46 -10.61 -7.52
C PHE A 70 -6.31 -10.87 -8.47
N ASP A 71 -5.80 -9.79 -9.05
CA ASP A 71 -4.50 -9.76 -9.73
C ASP A 71 -3.51 -9.02 -8.85
N GLY A 72 -2.62 -9.75 -8.16
CA GLY A 72 -1.60 -9.20 -7.28
C GLY A 72 -0.28 -9.00 -8.00
N VAL A 73 0.26 -7.78 -7.99
CA VAL A 73 1.52 -7.43 -8.68
C VAL A 73 2.56 -7.02 -7.67
N ASP A 74 3.74 -7.65 -7.72
CA ASP A 74 4.88 -7.28 -6.86
C ASP A 74 6.22 -7.64 -7.55
N PRO A 75 7.24 -6.76 -7.53
CA PRO A 75 8.52 -7.05 -8.18
C PRO A 75 9.35 -8.09 -7.44
N SER A 76 9.06 -8.39 -6.18
CA SER A 76 9.86 -9.29 -5.34
C SER A 76 9.32 -10.72 -5.37
N PRO A 77 10.04 -11.68 -5.97
CA PRO A 77 9.63 -13.09 -5.94
C PRO A 77 9.57 -13.65 -4.50
N THR A 78 10.41 -13.13 -3.62
CA THR A 78 10.42 -13.51 -2.19
C THR A 78 9.13 -13.07 -1.50
N MET A 79 8.65 -11.86 -1.78
CA MET A 79 7.39 -11.34 -1.24
C MET A 79 6.18 -12.08 -1.79
N ILE A 80 6.17 -12.42 -3.07
CA ILE A 80 5.12 -13.27 -3.67
C ILE A 80 5.11 -14.67 -3.03
N ALA A 81 6.28 -15.26 -2.80
CA ALA A 81 6.37 -16.54 -2.10
C ALA A 81 5.85 -16.46 -0.65
N GLN A 82 6.11 -15.32 0.02
CA GLN A 82 5.57 -15.01 1.35
C GLN A 82 4.03 -14.90 1.32
N ALA A 83 3.48 -14.16 0.35
CA ALA A 83 2.04 -14.05 0.17
C ALA A 83 1.37 -15.42 -0.03
N ARG A 84 1.94 -16.26 -0.88
CA ARG A 84 1.44 -17.62 -1.11
C ARG A 84 1.45 -18.48 0.16
N ARG A 85 2.49 -18.35 0.99
CA ARG A 85 2.54 -19.06 2.30
C ARG A 85 1.48 -18.55 3.28
N LEU A 86 1.28 -17.22 3.34
CA LEU A 86 0.28 -16.60 4.21
C LEU A 86 -1.15 -17.00 3.82
N LEU A 87 -1.44 -17.01 2.52
CA LEU A 87 -2.77 -17.30 1.98
C LEU A 87 -3.09 -18.81 1.99
N GLY A 88 -2.07 -19.70 1.94
CA GLY A 88 -2.26 -21.15 1.98
C GLY A 88 -3.17 -21.63 0.84
N SER A 89 -4.31 -22.24 1.19
CA SER A 89 -5.33 -22.70 0.24
C SER A 89 -6.22 -21.60 -0.32
N ASP A 90 -6.22 -20.40 0.30
CA ASP A 90 -7.11 -19.28 -0.04
C ASP A 90 -6.62 -18.50 -1.30
N THR A 91 -6.04 -19.23 -2.27
CA THR A 91 -5.44 -18.64 -3.48
C THR A 91 -6.21 -18.92 -4.77
N ALA A 92 -7.33 -19.61 -4.69
CA ALA A 92 -8.08 -20.03 -5.90
C ALA A 92 -8.48 -18.84 -6.81
N ASN A 93 -8.78 -17.69 -6.19
CA ASN A 93 -9.20 -16.46 -6.88
C ASN A 93 -8.08 -15.41 -6.97
N ILE A 94 -6.81 -15.79 -6.74
CA ILE A 94 -5.69 -14.86 -6.70
C ILE A 94 -4.64 -15.26 -7.74
N THR A 95 -4.36 -14.36 -8.68
CA THR A 95 -3.28 -14.52 -9.66
C THR A 95 -2.14 -13.56 -9.29
N PHE A 96 -0.91 -14.07 -9.20
CA PHE A 96 0.28 -13.26 -8.93
C PHE A 96 1.08 -13.01 -10.20
N HIS A 97 1.43 -11.75 -10.43
CA HIS A 97 2.30 -11.26 -11.49
C HIS A 97 3.58 -10.70 -10.89
N GLN A 98 4.72 -11.26 -11.24
CA GLN A 98 6.01 -10.74 -10.80
C GLN A 98 6.43 -9.57 -11.69
N GLY A 99 6.53 -8.38 -11.14
CA GLY A 99 6.93 -7.18 -11.87
C GLY A 99 6.32 -5.91 -11.29
N TYR A 100 6.28 -4.89 -12.12
CA TYR A 100 5.70 -3.58 -11.82
C TYR A 100 4.31 -3.44 -12.47
N ILE A 101 3.73 -2.23 -12.41
CA ILE A 101 2.41 -1.99 -12.99
C ILE A 101 2.33 -2.31 -14.49
N ASP A 102 3.44 -2.19 -15.20
CA ASP A 102 3.48 -2.47 -16.64
C ASP A 102 3.38 -3.98 -16.95
N ASP A 103 3.68 -4.84 -15.97
CA ASP A 103 3.56 -6.29 -16.05
C ASP A 103 2.17 -6.80 -15.60
N ALA A 104 1.33 -5.89 -15.11
CA ALA A 104 -0.06 -6.19 -14.75
C ALA A 104 -0.91 -6.41 -16.02
N PRO A 105 -1.97 -7.25 -15.96
CA PRO A 105 -2.95 -7.33 -17.05
C PRO A 105 -3.56 -5.96 -17.37
N GLU A 106 -3.95 -5.79 -18.64
CA GLU A 106 -4.50 -4.51 -19.14
C GLU A 106 -5.83 -4.11 -18.49
N GLY A 107 -6.55 -5.03 -17.91
CA GLY A 107 -7.87 -4.80 -17.32
C GLY A 107 -9.02 -5.08 -18.34
N PRO A 108 -10.19 -4.45 -18.18
CA PRO A 108 -10.53 -3.53 -17.11
C PRO A 108 -10.67 -4.22 -15.74
N PHE A 109 -10.39 -3.47 -14.68
CA PHE A 109 -10.62 -3.87 -13.30
C PHE A 109 -11.76 -3.08 -12.69
N ASP A 110 -12.54 -3.72 -11.79
CA ASP A 110 -13.66 -3.10 -11.09
C ASP A 110 -13.23 -2.30 -9.86
N GLY A 111 -11.97 -2.43 -9.47
CA GLY A 111 -11.33 -1.67 -8.40
C GLY A 111 -9.83 -1.95 -8.32
N ALA A 112 -9.10 -1.09 -7.61
CA ALA A 112 -7.68 -1.33 -7.32
C ALA A 112 -7.29 -0.83 -5.93
N ALA A 113 -6.26 -1.45 -5.34
CA ALA A 113 -5.61 -0.99 -4.13
C ALA A 113 -4.09 -0.99 -4.28
N CYS A 114 -3.46 0.01 -3.64
CA CYS A 114 -2.01 0.12 -3.54
C CYS A 114 -1.66 0.58 -2.11
N LEU A 115 -1.44 -0.40 -1.23
CA LEU A 115 -1.20 -0.14 0.18
C LEU A 115 0.28 -0.28 0.52
N LEU A 116 0.82 0.68 1.25
CA LEU A 116 2.20 0.72 1.76
C LEU A 116 3.29 0.60 0.67
N THR A 117 3.01 1.04 -0.55
CA THR A 117 3.90 0.84 -1.70
C THR A 117 4.33 2.15 -2.37
N LEU A 118 3.43 3.12 -2.60
CA LEU A 118 3.74 4.31 -3.39
C LEU A 118 4.87 5.18 -2.81
N HIS A 119 5.09 5.15 -1.51
CA HIS A 119 6.16 5.91 -0.87
C HIS A 119 7.59 5.44 -1.24
N PHE A 120 7.74 4.31 -1.91
CA PHE A 120 9.02 3.86 -2.48
C PHE A 120 9.30 4.50 -3.84
N LEU A 121 8.30 5.07 -4.50
CA LEU A 121 8.41 5.64 -5.84
C LEU A 121 8.68 7.14 -5.77
N ARG A 122 9.65 7.60 -6.57
CA ARG A 122 9.90 9.04 -6.76
C ARG A 122 8.69 9.69 -7.45
N HIS A 123 8.58 11.01 -7.35
CA HIS A 123 7.46 11.78 -7.86
C HIS A 123 7.01 11.35 -9.29
N ASP A 124 7.93 11.35 -10.25
CA ASP A 124 7.61 11.05 -11.66
C ASP A 124 7.23 9.58 -11.88
N GLU A 125 7.88 8.66 -11.17
CA GLU A 125 7.56 7.23 -11.19
C GLU A 125 6.19 6.98 -10.55
N ARG A 126 5.87 7.69 -9.46
CA ARG A 126 4.57 7.62 -8.79
C ARG A 126 3.46 8.09 -9.72
N LEU A 127 3.62 9.24 -10.37
CA LEU A 127 2.65 9.74 -11.34
C LEU A 127 2.46 8.77 -12.52
N ARG A 128 3.55 8.25 -13.09
CA ARG A 128 3.49 7.25 -14.16
C ARG A 128 2.74 5.99 -13.73
N THR A 129 3.01 5.52 -12.52
CA THR A 129 2.36 4.35 -11.93
C THR A 129 0.86 4.59 -11.70
N LEU A 130 0.49 5.75 -11.14
CA LEU A 130 -0.91 6.13 -10.92
C LEU A 130 -1.68 6.22 -12.24
N ARG A 131 -1.10 6.83 -13.28
CA ARG A 131 -1.69 6.86 -14.65
C ARG A 131 -1.85 5.45 -15.22
N ALA A 132 -0.91 4.56 -14.97
CA ALA A 132 -0.99 3.19 -15.44
C ALA A 132 -2.06 2.35 -14.71
N VAL A 133 -2.29 2.61 -13.41
CA VAL A 133 -3.43 2.05 -12.66
C VAL A 133 -4.74 2.60 -13.21
N HIS A 134 -4.86 3.93 -13.34
CA HIS A 134 -6.07 4.58 -13.85
C HIS A 134 -6.54 4.00 -15.20
N ARG A 135 -5.63 3.83 -16.17
CA ARG A 135 -5.97 3.26 -17.47
C ARG A 135 -6.48 1.82 -17.43
N ARG A 136 -6.20 1.08 -16.35
CA ARG A 136 -6.62 -0.33 -16.17
C ARG A 136 -7.94 -0.46 -15.43
N LEU A 137 -8.48 0.63 -14.91
CA LEU A 137 -9.74 0.64 -14.19
C LEU A 137 -10.92 0.91 -15.12
N SER A 138 -12.05 0.31 -14.80
CA SER A 138 -13.34 0.68 -15.40
C SER A 138 -13.69 2.12 -15.00
N PRO A 139 -14.39 2.89 -15.85
CA PRO A 139 -14.85 4.23 -15.49
C PRO A 139 -15.63 4.22 -14.17
N GLY A 140 -15.27 5.09 -13.24
CA GLY A 140 -15.87 5.20 -11.91
C GLY A 140 -15.42 4.14 -10.90
N ALA A 141 -14.54 3.20 -11.28
CA ALA A 141 -14.01 2.19 -10.36
C ALA A 141 -13.18 2.83 -9.23
N PRO A 142 -13.29 2.31 -7.99
CA PRO A 142 -12.55 2.83 -6.86
C PRO A 142 -11.06 2.47 -6.94
N PHE A 143 -10.23 3.43 -6.55
CA PHE A 143 -8.82 3.23 -6.26
C PHE A 143 -8.52 3.61 -4.81
N ILE A 144 -7.91 2.70 -4.05
CA ILE A 144 -7.51 2.91 -2.66
C ILE A 144 -5.99 2.97 -2.58
N ALA A 145 -5.46 4.07 -2.08
CA ALA A 145 -4.03 4.21 -1.82
C ALA A 145 -3.78 4.55 -0.35
N ALA A 146 -2.79 3.92 0.29
CA ALA A 146 -2.33 4.32 1.61
C ALA A 146 -0.83 4.07 1.75
N HIS A 147 -0.11 5.09 2.25
CA HIS A 147 1.35 5.04 2.37
C HIS A 147 1.88 6.15 3.29
N HIS A 148 3.20 6.19 3.51
CA HIS A 148 3.82 7.32 4.19
C HIS A 148 3.61 8.61 3.38
N SER A 149 2.95 9.58 4.01
CA SER A 149 2.68 10.91 3.47
C SER A 149 2.53 11.88 4.64
N PHE A 150 3.42 12.86 4.73
CA PHE A 150 3.42 13.85 5.80
C PHE A 150 4.06 15.14 5.32
N PRO A 151 3.75 16.31 5.94
CA PRO A 151 4.33 17.58 5.55
C PRO A 151 5.86 17.52 5.53
N ALA A 152 6.45 17.93 4.41
CA ALA A 152 7.91 17.90 4.17
C ALA A 152 8.50 19.30 3.93
N GLY A 153 7.73 20.36 4.16
CA GLY A 153 8.02 21.72 3.67
C GLY A 153 8.35 22.78 4.71
N GLY A 154 8.62 22.47 5.96
CA GLY A 154 9.01 23.44 6.98
C GLY A 154 10.31 23.07 7.68
N ASP A 155 11.06 24.05 8.23
CA ASP A 155 12.25 23.78 9.02
C ASP A 155 11.92 22.84 10.19
N GLY A 156 12.44 21.60 10.16
CA GLY A 156 12.24 20.58 11.18
C GLY A 156 10.89 19.86 11.17
N GLU A 157 9.96 20.18 10.28
CA GLU A 157 8.64 19.54 10.22
C GLU A 157 8.72 18.04 9.84
N PRO A 158 9.53 17.62 8.85
CA PRO A 158 9.74 16.21 8.56
C PRO A 158 10.28 15.43 9.77
N ASP A 159 11.25 16.01 10.49
CA ASP A 159 11.84 15.39 11.67
C ASP A 159 10.82 15.21 12.80
N LEU A 160 9.92 16.14 12.97
CA LEU A 160 8.85 16.03 13.94
C LEU A 160 7.94 14.83 13.64
N TRP A 161 7.52 14.66 12.37
CA TRP A 161 6.67 13.54 11.97
C TRP A 161 7.38 12.19 12.11
N LEU A 162 8.67 12.13 11.74
CA LEU A 162 9.48 10.93 11.88
C LEU A 162 9.70 10.55 13.36
N ARG A 163 9.93 11.53 14.25
CA ARG A 163 10.01 11.31 15.70
C ARG A 163 8.67 10.80 16.28
N ARG A 164 7.53 11.31 15.81
CA ARG A 164 6.21 10.78 16.20
C ARG A 164 6.05 9.33 15.80
N ASN A 165 6.52 8.97 14.59
CA ASN A 165 6.52 7.59 14.12
C ASN A 165 7.46 6.71 14.96
N ALA A 166 8.67 7.16 15.28
CA ALA A 166 9.58 6.45 16.16
C ALA A 166 8.97 6.24 17.57
N ALA A 167 8.32 7.26 18.14
CA ALA A 167 7.63 7.15 19.42
C ALA A 167 6.51 6.09 19.41
N TRP A 168 5.78 5.98 18.29
CA TRP A 168 4.81 4.90 18.09
C TRP A 168 5.47 3.53 18.13
N LEU A 169 6.60 3.35 17.46
CA LEU A 169 7.33 2.07 17.44
C LEU A 169 7.85 1.70 18.83
N VAL A 170 8.36 2.68 19.59
CA VAL A 170 8.80 2.49 20.98
C VAL A 170 7.62 2.10 21.88
N ALA A 171 6.47 2.77 21.76
CA ALA A 171 5.26 2.41 22.48
C ALA A 171 4.77 1.00 22.14
N GLY A 172 5.05 0.51 20.92
CA GLY A 172 4.81 -0.86 20.46
C GLY A 172 5.89 -1.87 20.86
N GLY A 173 6.87 -1.47 21.71
CA GLY A 173 7.90 -2.34 22.28
C GLY A 173 9.19 -2.43 21.45
N MET A 174 9.41 -1.54 20.47
CA MET A 174 10.70 -1.43 19.79
C MET A 174 11.72 -0.73 20.69
N ASP A 175 12.99 -1.14 20.62
CA ASP A 175 14.09 -0.43 21.26
C ASP A 175 14.20 1.01 20.73
N GLU A 176 14.40 1.98 21.64
CA GLU A 176 14.43 3.40 21.29
C GLU A 176 15.57 3.75 20.32
N ALA A 177 16.76 3.21 20.54
CA ALA A 177 17.89 3.46 19.65
C ALA A 177 17.64 2.89 18.25
N GLN A 178 16.99 1.73 18.17
CA GLN A 178 16.57 1.13 16.91
C GLN A 178 15.51 1.98 16.20
N ALA A 179 14.51 2.48 16.92
CA ALA A 179 13.46 3.33 16.37
C ALA A 179 14.02 4.65 15.82
N LEU A 180 14.95 5.27 16.56
CA LEU A 180 15.62 6.51 16.14
C LEU A 180 16.54 6.29 14.92
N ALA A 181 17.29 5.18 14.88
CA ALA A 181 18.11 4.82 13.71
C ALA A 181 17.24 4.62 12.45
N GLY A 182 16.01 4.18 12.61
CA GLY A 182 15.03 4.04 11.54
C GLY A 182 14.68 5.38 10.85
N ILE A 183 14.76 6.51 11.57
CA ILE A 183 14.48 7.85 11.03
C ILE A 183 15.45 8.17 9.87
N GLU A 184 16.75 7.99 10.07
CA GLU A 184 17.75 8.29 9.04
C GLU A 184 17.57 7.36 7.83
N THR A 185 17.26 6.08 8.07
CA THR A 185 16.96 5.14 6.99
C THR A 185 15.74 5.58 6.17
N MET A 186 14.68 6.10 6.82
CA MET A 186 13.50 6.62 6.12
C MET A 186 13.84 7.85 5.28
N LYS A 187 14.59 8.81 5.85
CA LYS A 187 15.04 10.02 5.11
C LYS A 187 15.84 9.69 3.85
N GLU A 188 16.72 8.71 3.94
CA GLU A 188 17.59 8.32 2.83
C GLU A 188 16.86 7.52 1.74
N ARG A 189 15.90 6.69 2.13
CA ARG A 189 15.33 5.66 1.24
C ARG A 189 13.93 5.94 0.75
N LEU A 190 13.15 6.76 1.46
CA LEU A 190 11.76 7.00 1.10
C LEU A 190 11.58 8.41 0.52
N PRO A 191 11.26 8.52 -0.76
CA PRO A 191 10.88 9.79 -1.37
C PRO A 191 9.43 10.17 -0.97
N VAL A 192 9.25 10.48 0.34
CA VAL A 192 7.95 10.85 0.88
C VAL A 192 7.51 12.20 0.34
N LEU A 193 6.23 12.29 -0.03
CA LEU A 193 5.57 13.53 -0.43
C LEU A 193 4.62 13.99 0.68
N SER A 194 4.25 15.26 0.63
CA SER A 194 3.19 15.80 1.48
C SER A 194 1.81 15.29 1.03
N PRO A 195 0.81 15.28 1.93
CA PRO A 195 -0.56 14.89 1.56
C PRO A 195 -1.13 15.70 0.38
N ALA A 196 -0.84 17.01 0.33
CA ALA A 196 -1.28 17.86 -0.77
C ALA A 196 -0.60 17.51 -2.11
N GLU A 197 0.64 17.01 -2.09
CA GLU A 197 1.32 16.54 -3.30
C GLU A 197 0.75 15.20 -3.76
N ASP A 198 0.49 14.28 -2.84
CA ASP A 198 -0.12 12.98 -3.17
C ASP A 198 -1.53 13.15 -3.75
N GLU A 199 -2.36 14.04 -3.19
CA GLU A 199 -3.69 14.38 -3.74
C GLU A 199 -3.58 14.98 -5.14
N ARG A 200 -2.63 15.91 -5.36
CA ARG A 200 -2.39 16.47 -6.70
C ARG A 200 -1.97 15.42 -7.72
N LEU A 201 -1.11 14.47 -7.31
CA LEU A 201 -0.69 13.38 -8.19
C LEU A 201 -1.85 12.46 -8.58
N LEU A 202 -2.77 12.16 -7.66
CA LEU A 202 -3.97 11.39 -7.96
C LEU A 202 -4.83 12.12 -9.00
N ILE A 203 -5.08 13.41 -8.80
CA ILE A 203 -5.86 14.24 -9.75
C ILE A 203 -5.15 14.33 -11.11
N GLU A 204 -3.83 14.57 -11.12
CA GLU A 204 -3.03 14.66 -12.36
C GLU A 204 -2.97 13.33 -13.11
N ALA A 205 -3.08 12.20 -12.40
CA ALA A 205 -3.14 10.87 -13.01
C ALA A 205 -4.49 10.57 -13.68
N GLY A 206 -5.52 11.39 -13.43
CA GLY A 206 -6.86 11.26 -14.00
C GLY A 206 -7.94 10.88 -13.01
N PHE A 207 -7.59 10.60 -11.76
CA PHE A 207 -8.57 10.27 -10.73
C PHE A 207 -9.36 11.50 -10.29
N HIS A 208 -10.61 11.28 -9.92
CA HIS A 208 -11.50 12.29 -9.36
C HIS A 208 -12.07 11.84 -8.00
N ASP A 209 -12.85 12.69 -7.32
CA ASP A 209 -13.45 12.43 -6.01
C ASP A 209 -12.44 11.93 -4.96
N VAL A 210 -11.24 12.53 -4.97
CA VAL A 210 -10.14 12.16 -4.06
C VAL A 210 -10.51 12.57 -2.63
N GLN A 211 -10.65 11.58 -1.74
CA GLN A 211 -11.02 11.80 -0.35
C GLN A 211 -10.05 11.10 0.60
N LEU A 212 -9.63 11.81 1.65
CA LEU A 212 -8.84 11.23 2.73
C LEU A 212 -9.75 10.40 3.64
N PHE A 213 -9.47 9.10 3.80
CA PHE A 213 -10.23 8.22 4.70
C PHE A 213 -9.42 7.70 5.89
N TYR A 214 -8.08 7.75 5.80
CA TYR A 214 -7.20 7.24 6.84
C TYR A 214 -6.07 8.23 7.11
N ALA A 215 -5.83 8.54 8.40
CA ALA A 215 -4.74 9.39 8.85
C ALA A 215 -4.17 8.88 10.18
N ALA A 216 -2.97 8.31 10.15
CA ALA A 216 -2.32 7.72 11.31
C ALA A 216 -0.82 8.07 11.33
N LEU A 217 -0.48 9.11 12.10
CA LEU A 217 0.88 9.66 12.18
C LEU A 217 1.45 9.98 10.78
N THR A 218 2.51 9.28 10.37
CA THR A 218 3.14 9.47 9.05
C THR A 218 2.35 8.85 7.91
N PHE A 219 1.33 8.04 8.17
CA PHE A 219 0.54 7.38 7.12
C PHE A 219 -0.73 8.17 6.79
N LYS A 220 -1.04 8.21 5.50
CA LYS A 220 -2.31 8.72 4.97
C LYS A 220 -2.88 7.73 3.96
N GLY A 221 -4.21 7.73 3.83
CA GLY A 221 -4.89 6.90 2.84
C GLY A 221 -6.03 7.65 2.16
N TRP A 222 -6.14 7.45 0.86
CA TRP A 222 -7.13 8.08 -0.01
C TRP A 222 -7.96 7.05 -0.74
N VAL A 223 -9.22 7.38 -0.93
CA VAL A 223 -10.10 6.78 -1.92
C VAL A 223 -10.29 7.77 -3.06
N ALA A 224 -10.27 7.28 -4.29
CA ALA A 224 -10.49 8.06 -5.50
C ALA A 224 -11.25 7.25 -6.54
N ARG A 225 -11.73 7.88 -7.62
CA ARG A 225 -12.45 7.23 -8.73
C ARG A 225 -11.69 7.39 -10.04
N ALA A 226 -11.74 6.36 -10.90
CA ALA A 226 -11.19 6.40 -12.24
C ALA A 226 -12.15 7.00 -13.27
#